data_8faf33fb839a9b08a28eec6c9e4b095e
#
_entry.id   8faf33fb839a9b08a28eec6c9e4b095e
#
_cell.length_a   1.000
_cell.length_b   1.000
_cell.length_c   1.000
_cell.angle_alpha   90.00
_cell.angle_beta   90.00
_cell.angle_gamma   90.00
#
_symmetry.space_group_name_H-M   'P 1'
#
loop_
_entity.id
_entity.type
_entity.pdbx_description
1 polymer ?
#
loop_
_entity_poly.entity_id
_entity_poly.type
_entity_poly.pdbx_seq_one_letter_code
_entity_poly.pdbx_strand_id
1 'polypeptide(L)'
;IEGMELTFTGYYKVNGSGTVCSYCYMGSVGDYYILTDIPARDKGALVEDSSLDANTLSDYTLTGQVVRKNEITEQLAEAENMTLEDYRNYYHMADVEIHDYDGDQERLRIYQLMLLVLAVGAVAAGAILWSESRLGTQIVSENL
;
A
#
# COMPACT_ATOMS: atom_id res chain seq x y z
N ILE A 1 0.31 -5.07 -16.08
CA ILE A 1 1.19 -4.86 -17.26
C ILE A 1 2.24 -5.93 -17.19
N GLU A 2 2.38 -6.72 -18.24
CA GLU A 2 3.34 -7.83 -18.34
C GLU A 2 4.56 -7.41 -19.16
N GLY A 3 5.73 -7.99 -18.84
CA GLY A 3 6.95 -7.82 -19.63
C GLY A 3 7.55 -6.42 -19.55
N MET A 4 7.45 -5.73 -18.42
CA MET A 4 8.04 -4.41 -18.26
C MET A 4 9.53 -4.49 -17.94
N GLU A 5 10.26 -3.58 -18.52
CA GLU A 5 11.61 -3.24 -18.08
C GLU A 5 11.52 -2.11 -17.06
N LEU A 6 11.97 -2.36 -15.83
CA LEU A 6 11.94 -1.41 -14.73
C LEU A 6 13.36 -1.07 -14.31
N THR A 7 13.68 0.20 -14.28
CA THR A 7 14.98 0.71 -13.81
C THR A 7 14.84 1.32 -12.44
N PHE A 8 15.70 0.94 -11.51
CA PHE A 8 15.72 1.52 -10.17
C PHE A 8 16.14 2.98 -10.20
N THR A 9 15.34 3.85 -9.59
CA THR A 9 15.59 5.30 -9.58
C THR A 9 16.66 5.73 -8.57
N GLY A 10 17.10 4.83 -7.68
CA GLY A 10 17.97 5.17 -6.55
C GLY A 10 17.21 5.56 -5.28
N TYR A 11 15.89 5.70 -5.36
CA TYR A 11 15.05 6.12 -4.24
C TYR A 11 14.25 4.94 -3.64
N TYR A 12 14.03 5.00 -2.34
CA TYR A 12 13.25 4.01 -1.60
C TYR A 12 12.46 4.68 -0.48
N LYS A 13 11.33 4.08 -0.13
CA LYS A 13 10.50 4.54 0.99
C LYS A 13 10.89 3.83 2.26
N VAL A 14 10.94 4.58 3.37
CA VAL A 14 11.17 4.06 4.71
C VAL A 14 9.94 4.30 5.60
N ASN A 15 9.70 3.39 6.53
CA ASN A 15 8.68 3.60 7.57
C ASN A 15 9.23 4.47 8.71
N GLY A 16 8.38 4.78 9.69
CA GLY A 16 8.75 5.58 10.85
C GLY A 16 9.86 4.98 11.73
N SER A 17 10.20 3.69 11.56
CA SER A 17 11.33 3.02 12.24
C SER A 17 12.62 3.01 11.39
N GLY A 18 12.61 3.62 10.20
CA GLY A 18 13.75 3.65 9.29
C GLY A 18 13.94 2.38 8.46
N THR A 19 12.97 1.45 8.50
CA THR A 19 13.03 0.23 7.68
C THR A 19 12.53 0.50 6.27
N VAL A 20 13.23 0.01 5.25
CA VAL A 20 12.83 0.14 3.85
C VAL A 20 11.55 -0.65 3.61
N CYS A 21 10.52 0.02 3.11
CA CYS A 21 9.21 -0.55 2.80
C CYS A 21 9.06 -0.89 1.33
N SER A 22 9.54 -0.01 0.45
CA SER A 22 9.46 -0.19 -0.99
C SER A 22 10.60 0.53 -1.69
N TYR A 23 10.87 0.12 -2.92
CA TYR A 23 11.85 0.72 -3.82
C TYR A 23 11.13 1.35 -5.00
N CYS A 24 11.55 2.56 -5.39
CA CYS A 24 10.95 3.28 -6.51
C CYS A 24 11.64 2.90 -7.82
N TYR A 25 10.85 2.44 -8.78
CA TYR A 25 11.30 2.07 -10.11
C TYR A 25 10.63 2.94 -11.17
N MET A 26 11.31 3.09 -12.28
CA MET A 26 10.80 3.77 -13.49
C MET A 26 10.70 2.74 -14.61
N GLY A 27 9.55 2.68 -15.26
CA GLY A 27 9.31 1.85 -16.43
C GLY A 27 8.73 2.64 -17.59
N SER A 28 8.90 2.15 -18.82
CA SER A 28 8.34 2.78 -20.01
C SER A 28 7.02 2.12 -20.42
N VAL A 29 6.04 2.95 -20.76
CA VAL A 29 4.76 2.53 -21.35
C VAL A 29 4.48 3.40 -22.57
N GLY A 30 4.70 2.84 -23.76
CA GLY A 30 4.67 3.62 -24.99
C GLY A 30 5.76 4.70 -25.01
N ASP A 31 5.35 5.95 -25.21
CA ASP A 31 6.27 7.10 -25.27
C ASP A 31 6.49 7.78 -23.90
N TYR A 32 5.89 7.25 -22.84
CA TYR A 32 5.94 7.84 -21.50
C TYR A 32 6.64 6.93 -20.50
N TYR A 33 7.23 7.55 -19.48
CA TYR A 33 7.72 6.85 -18.30
C TYR A 33 6.69 6.90 -17.17
N ILE A 34 6.61 5.82 -16.41
CA ILE A 34 5.78 5.72 -15.21
C ILE A 34 6.66 5.36 -14.02
N LEU A 35 6.32 5.92 -12.87
CA LEU A 35 6.91 5.51 -11.60
C LEU A 35 6.04 4.46 -10.92
N THR A 36 6.70 3.53 -10.27
CA THR A 36 6.06 2.51 -9.44
C THR A 36 6.88 2.26 -8.18
N ASP A 37 6.21 1.87 -7.11
CA ASP A 37 6.86 1.41 -5.89
C ASP A 37 6.68 -0.10 -5.75
N ILE A 38 7.80 -0.81 -5.64
CA ILE A 38 7.83 -2.26 -5.46
C ILE A 38 8.13 -2.56 -3.99
N PRO A 39 7.29 -3.35 -3.29
CA PRO A 39 7.53 -3.75 -1.92
C PRO A 39 8.93 -4.37 -1.72
N ALA A 40 9.59 -4.03 -0.61
CA ALA A 40 10.96 -4.48 -0.35
C ALA A 40 11.08 -6.01 -0.29
N ARG A 41 10.03 -6.72 0.15
CA ARG A 41 9.97 -8.18 0.17
C ARG A 41 10.01 -8.78 -1.23
N ASP A 42 9.38 -8.14 -2.20
CA ASP A 42 9.30 -8.67 -3.57
C ASP A 42 10.63 -8.45 -4.30
N LYS A 43 11.33 -7.35 -3.98
CA LYS A 43 12.70 -7.12 -4.47
C LYS A 43 13.67 -8.21 -3.99
N GLY A 44 13.54 -8.68 -2.74
CA GLY A 44 14.38 -9.76 -2.22
C GLY A 44 14.27 -11.04 -3.05
N ALA A 45 13.06 -11.41 -3.47
CA ALA A 45 12.81 -12.56 -4.33
C ALA A 45 13.34 -12.36 -5.78
N LEU A 46 13.38 -11.11 -6.26
CA LEU A 46 13.84 -10.77 -7.61
C LEU A 46 15.37 -10.67 -7.71
N VAL A 47 16.05 -10.30 -6.62
CA VAL A 47 17.52 -10.14 -6.57
C VAL A 47 18.24 -11.49 -6.32
N GLU A 48 17.54 -12.51 -5.86
CA GLU A 48 18.12 -13.87 -5.73
C GLU A 48 18.45 -14.53 -7.07
N ASP A 49 17.86 -14.04 -8.18
CA ASP A 49 18.31 -14.42 -9.51
C ASP A 49 19.55 -13.60 -9.89
N SER A 50 20.72 -14.14 -9.59
CA SER A 50 22.05 -13.53 -9.71
C SER A 50 22.46 -13.14 -11.14
N SER A 51 21.57 -13.25 -12.12
CA SER A 51 21.79 -12.83 -13.52
C SER A 51 21.27 -11.42 -13.81
N LEU A 52 20.50 -10.79 -12.90
CA LEU A 52 19.91 -9.48 -13.08
C LEU A 52 20.79 -8.42 -12.43
N ASP A 53 21.12 -7.38 -13.19
CA ASP A 53 21.68 -6.16 -12.65
C ASP A 53 20.68 -5.64 -11.57
N ALA A 54 21.15 -5.42 -10.34
CA ALA A 54 20.32 -5.04 -9.20
C ALA A 54 19.53 -3.72 -9.45
N ASN A 55 19.88 -2.99 -10.51
CA ASN A 55 19.28 -1.73 -10.91
C ASN A 55 18.19 -1.88 -11.98
N THR A 56 18.09 -3.02 -12.66
CA THR A 56 17.13 -3.22 -13.74
C THR A 56 16.40 -4.55 -13.54
N LEU A 57 15.07 -4.51 -13.56
CA LEU A 57 14.22 -5.68 -13.55
C LEU A 57 13.67 -5.87 -14.95
N SER A 58 14.04 -6.98 -15.59
CA SER A 58 13.56 -7.35 -16.93
C SER A 58 12.40 -8.30 -16.84
N ASP A 59 11.44 -8.17 -17.77
CA ASP A 59 10.27 -9.04 -17.87
C ASP A 59 9.39 -9.08 -16.58
N TYR A 60 9.32 -7.94 -15.90
CA TYR A 60 8.53 -7.82 -14.67
C TYR A 60 7.04 -7.68 -14.97
N THR A 61 6.22 -8.44 -14.26
CA THR A 61 4.77 -8.28 -14.32
C THR A 61 4.32 -7.35 -13.20
N LEU A 62 3.99 -6.11 -13.56
CA LEU A 62 3.48 -5.12 -12.63
C LEU A 62 1.98 -5.29 -12.43
N THR A 63 1.60 -5.68 -11.22
CA THR A 63 0.20 -5.79 -10.81
C THR A 63 -0.06 -4.74 -9.75
N GLY A 64 -0.75 -3.67 -10.10
CA GLY A 64 -0.94 -2.56 -9.18
C GLY A 64 -2.15 -1.71 -9.49
N GLN A 65 -2.38 -0.73 -8.64
CA GLN A 65 -3.42 0.26 -8.81
C GLN A 65 -2.86 1.51 -9.49
N VAL A 66 -3.50 1.92 -10.58
CA VAL A 66 -3.19 3.20 -11.22
C VAL A 66 -3.72 4.33 -10.37
N VAL A 67 -2.84 5.19 -9.91
CA VAL A 67 -3.17 6.32 -9.04
C VAL A 67 -2.85 7.63 -9.77
N ARG A 68 -3.77 8.56 -9.75
CA ARG A 68 -3.57 9.92 -10.30
C ARG A 68 -2.86 10.86 -9.31
N LYS A 69 -2.52 10.38 -8.14
CA LYS A 69 -1.68 11.11 -7.20
C LYS A 69 -0.22 10.89 -7.57
N ASN A 70 0.52 11.97 -7.66
CA ASN A 70 1.93 11.95 -8.06
C ASN A 70 2.85 11.99 -6.82
N GLU A 71 2.54 11.18 -5.81
CA GLU A 71 3.28 11.21 -4.54
C GLU A 71 4.77 10.85 -4.71
N ILE A 72 5.06 9.88 -5.58
CA ILE A 72 6.44 9.49 -5.86
C ILE A 72 7.11 10.56 -6.73
N THR A 73 6.42 11.01 -7.77
CA THR A 73 6.94 12.00 -8.72
C THR A 73 7.21 13.34 -8.03
N GLU A 74 6.35 13.77 -7.11
CA GLU A 74 6.56 14.99 -6.32
C GLU A 74 7.81 14.88 -5.44
N GLN A 75 7.98 13.77 -4.74
CA GLN A 75 9.14 13.54 -3.88
C GLN A 75 10.45 13.48 -4.67
N LEU A 76 10.44 12.87 -5.87
CA LEU A 76 11.60 12.83 -6.73
C LEU A 76 11.92 14.21 -7.33
N ALA A 77 10.91 14.97 -7.74
CA ALA A 77 11.07 16.33 -8.22
C ALA A 77 11.68 17.23 -7.13
N GLU A 78 11.19 17.15 -5.91
CA GLU A 78 11.75 17.87 -4.76
C GLU A 78 13.19 17.49 -4.48
N ALA A 79 13.53 16.20 -4.53
CA ALA A 79 14.89 15.71 -4.33
C ALA A 79 15.87 16.24 -5.38
N GLU A 80 15.40 16.47 -6.60
CA GLU A 80 16.18 17.04 -7.71
C GLU A 80 16.09 18.58 -7.78
N ASN A 81 15.40 19.22 -6.84
CA ASN A 81 15.15 20.67 -6.83
C ASN A 81 14.40 21.17 -8.07
N MET A 82 13.50 20.37 -8.59
CA MET A 82 12.63 20.69 -9.73
C MET A 82 11.20 20.89 -9.29
N THR A 83 10.41 21.64 -10.07
CA THR A 83 8.96 21.60 -9.92
C THR A 83 8.41 20.29 -10.49
N LEU A 84 7.22 19.86 -10.04
CA LEU A 84 6.58 18.65 -10.56
C LEU A 84 6.37 18.73 -12.08
N GLU A 85 6.00 19.91 -12.59
CA GLU A 85 5.77 20.15 -14.01
C GLU A 85 7.08 20.06 -14.83
N ASP A 86 8.15 20.67 -14.33
CA ASP A 86 9.47 20.61 -14.98
C ASP A 86 10.02 19.16 -14.99
N TYR A 87 9.87 18.44 -13.88
CA TYR A 87 10.30 17.04 -13.75
C TYR A 87 9.56 16.15 -14.76
N ARG A 88 8.24 16.29 -14.85
CA ARG A 88 7.43 15.54 -15.81
C ARG A 88 7.80 15.81 -17.25
N ASN A 89 8.00 17.08 -17.59
CA ASN A 89 8.37 17.48 -18.94
C ASN A 89 9.78 16.99 -19.30
N TYR A 90 10.72 17.05 -18.37
CA TYR A 90 12.11 16.64 -18.58
C TYR A 90 12.23 15.14 -18.80
N TYR A 91 11.54 14.33 -17.99
CA TYR A 91 11.58 12.87 -18.07
C TYR A 91 10.47 12.25 -18.90
N HIS A 92 9.62 13.02 -19.57
CA HIS A 92 8.43 12.55 -20.29
C HIS A 92 7.53 11.65 -19.45
N MET A 93 7.26 12.04 -18.20
CA MET A 93 6.48 11.26 -17.26
C MET A 93 4.99 11.27 -17.57
N ALA A 94 4.36 10.13 -17.42
CA ALA A 94 2.90 10.03 -17.44
C ALA A 94 2.27 10.75 -16.24
N ASP A 95 1.01 11.16 -16.38
CA ASP A 95 0.22 11.83 -15.31
C ASP A 95 -0.39 10.82 -14.30
N VAL A 96 0.23 9.66 -14.19
CA VAL A 96 -0.20 8.56 -13.32
C VAL A 96 1.00 7.82 -12.76
N GLU A 97 0.82 7.27 -11.57
CA GLU A 97 1.74 6.34 -10.93
C GLU A 97 1.08 4.98 -10.80
N ILE A 98 1.86 3.92 -10.76
CA ILE A 98 1.35 2.59 -10.43
C ILE A 98 1.93 2.18 -9.09
N HIS A 99 1.05 2.01 -8.10
CA HIS A 99 1.45 1.47 -6.81
C HIS A 99 1.23 -0.03 -6.83
N ASP A 100 2.30 -0.80 -6.65
CA ASP A 100 2.21 -2.24 -6.63
C ASP A 100 1.28 -2.69 -5.50
N TYR A 101 0.42 -3.67 -5.81
CA TYR A 101 -0.64 -4.08 -4.92
C TYR A 101 -0.09 -4.97 -3.80
N ASP A 102 0.06 -4.42 -2.61
CA ASP A 102 0.31 -5.21 -1.40
C ASP A 102 -0.99 -5.85 -0.90
N GLY A 103 -1.37 -6.96 -1.53
CA GLY A 103 -2.57 -7.73 -1.18
C GLY A 103 -2.59 -8.21 0.27
N ASP A 104 -1.43 -8.32 0.92
CA ASP A 104 -1.35 -8.73 2.32
C ASP A 104 -1.67 -7.58 3.27
N GLN A 105 -1.28 -6.34 2.94
CA GLN A 105 -1.67 -5.17 3.75
C GLN A 105 -3.18 -4.91 3.68
N GLU A 106 -3.78 -5.09 2.51
CA GLU A 106 -5.22 -4.90 2.36
C GLU A 106 -6.01 -6.00 3.05
N ARG A 107 -5.56 -7.25 2.95
CA ARG A 107 -6.12 -8.37 3.74
C ARG A 107 -6.00 -8.09 5.24
N LEU A 108 -4.85 -7.59 5.69
CA LEU A 108 -4.65 -7.23 7.11
C LEU A 108 -5.63 -6.14 7.55
N ARG A 109 -5.84 -5.11 6.73
CA ARG A 109 -6.84 -4.06 7.00
C ARG A 109 -8.26 -4.62 7.06
N ILE A 110 -8.62 -5.51 6.14
CA ILE A 110 -9.93 -6.17 6.12
C ILE A 110 -10.11 -7.01 7.39
N TYR A 111 -9.11 -7.80 7.79
CA TYR A 111 -9.16 -8.57 9.05
C TYR A 111 -9.27 -7.67 10.28
N GLN A 112 -8.55 -6.55 10.32
CA GLN A 112 -8.65 -5.58 11.42
C GLN A 112 -10.05 -4.95 11.50
N LEU A 113 -10.65 -4.59 10.37
CA LEU A 113 -12.02 -4.09 10.31
C LEU A 113 -13.04 -5.16 10.75
N MET A 114 -12.89 -6.40 10.31
CA MET A 114 -13.74 -7.50 10.74
C MET A 114 -13.65 -7.75 12.24
N LEU A 115 -12.45 -7.74 12.82
CA LEU A 115 -12.25 -7.88 14.27
C LEU A 115 -12.89 -6.72 15.04
N LEU A 116 -12.81 -5.51 14.54
CA LEU A 116 -13.44 -4.33 15.15
C LEU A 116 -14.98 -4.47 15.17
N VAL A 117 -15.56 -4.88 14.05
CA VAL A 117 -17.02 -5.11 13.94
C VAL A 117 -17.47 -6.22 14.90
N LEU A 118 -16.72 -7.31 14.99
CA LEU A 118 -17.01 -8.40 15.92
C LEU A 118 -16.92 -7.95 17.38
N ALA A 119 -15.90 -7.16 17.73
CA ALA A 119 -15.73 -6.63 19.09
C ALA A 119 -16.89 -5.70 19.49
N VAL A 120 -17.29 -4.79 18.60
CA VAL A 120 -18.43 -3.89 18.83
C VAL A 120 -19.73 -4.69 18.96
N GLY A 121 -19.93 -5.70 18.10
CA GLY A 121 -21.10 -6.59 18.18
C GLY A 121 -21.18 -7.37 19.48
N ALA A 122 -20.04 -7.90 19.96
CA ALA A 122 -19.98 -8.63 21.24
C ALA A 122 -20.29 -7.74 22.44
N VAL A 123 -19.77 -6.49 22.44
CA VAL A 123 -20.08 -5.51 23.51
C VAL A 123 -21.57 -5.14 23.50
N ALA A 124 -22.15 -4.90 22.34
CA ALA A 124 -23.57 -4.59 22.21
C ALA A 124 -24.44 -5.74 22.67
N ALA A 125 -24.15 -6.98 22.27
CA ALA A 125 -24.88 -8.18 22.72
C ALA A 125 -24.75 -8.39 24.23
N GLY A 126 -23.56 -8.21 24.79
CA GLY A 126 -23.33 -8.28 26.24
C GLY A 126 -24.12 -7.23 27.02
N ALA A 127 -24.21 -6.00 26.52
CA ALA A 127 -25.00 -4.93 27.14
C ALA A 127 -26.50 -5.24 27.14
N ILE A 128 -27.02 -5.81 26.04
CA ILE A 128 -28.42 -6.23 25.94
C ILE A 128 -28.74 -7.34 26.96
N LEU A 129 -27.92 -8.41 26.97
CA LEU A 129 -28.12 -9.53 27.90
C LEU A 129 -28.03 -9.08 29.36
N TRP A 130 -27.11 -8.14 29.66
CA TRP A 130 -27.02 -7.59 31.02
C TRP A 130 -28.23 -6.74 31.42
N SER A 131 -28.79 -5.97 30.48
CA SER A 131 -30.01 -5.18 30.71
C SER A 131 -31.23 -6.09 30.97
N GLU A 132 -31.37 -7.16 30.20
CA GLU A 132 -32.45 -8.13 30.36
C GLU A 132 -32.35 -8.89 31.70
N SER A 133 -31.12 -9.26 32.11
CA SER A 133 -30.91 -9.91 33.39
C SER A 133 -31.31 -9.03 34.60
N ARG A 134 -31.07 -7.73 34.49
CA ARG A 134 -31.50 -6.77 35.54
C ARG A 134 -33.01 -6.60 35.61
N LEU A 135 -33.70 -6.55 34.48
CA LEU A 135 -35.16 -6.45 34.43
C LEU A 135 -35.80 -7.69 35.02
N GLY A 136 -35.29 -8.89 34.73
CA GLY A 136 -35.75 -10.15 35.33
C GLY A 136 -35.61 -10.18 36.86
N THR A 137 -34.54 -9.63 37.41
CA THR A 137 -34.30 -9.57 38.85
C THR A 137 -35.23 -8.58 39.57
N GLN A 138 -35.64 -7.49 38.93
CA GLN A 138 -36.58 -6.52 39.48
C GLN A 138 -38.02 -7.09 39.58
N ILE A 139 -38.45 -7.84 38.57
CA ILE A 139 -39.80 -8.45 38.57
C ILE A 139 -39.98 -9.48 39.69
N VAL A 140 -38.92 -10.24 40.01
CA VAL A 140 -38.95 -11.25 41.10
C VAL A 140 -38.98 -10.59 42.49
N SER A 141 -38.40 -9.40 42.67
CA SER A 141 -38.35 -8.71 43.96
C SER A 141 -39.64 -7.99 44.31
N GLU A 142 -40.51 -7.66 43.38
CA GLU A 142 -41.81 -7.01 43.63
C GLU A 142 -42.93 -8.02 44.03
N ASN A 143 -42.73 -9.31 43.80
CA ASN A 143 -43.70 -10.37 44.12
C ASN A 143 -43.41 -11.14 45.42
N LEU A 144 -42.50 -10.68 46.22
CA LEU A 144 -42.20 -11.18 47.57
C LEU A 144 -42.62 -10.16 48.63
#